data_1148fa7babe333b80287278ef6d07d07
#
_entry.id   1148fa7babe333b80287278ef6d07d07
#
_cell.length_a   1.000
_cell.length_b   1.000
_cell.length_c   1.000
_cell.angle_alpha   90.00
_cell.angle_beta   90.00
_cell.angle_gamma   90.00
#
_symmetry.space_group_name_H-M   'P 1'
#
loop_
_entity.id
_entity.type
_entity.pdbx_description
1 polymer ?
#
loop_
_entity_poly.entity_id
_entity_poly.type
_entity_poly.pdbx_seq_one_letter_code
_entity_poly.pdbx_strand_id
1 'polypeptide(L)' 'MNAENVVGLIVALGLLGYLVAALIKPEKF' A
#
# COMPACT_ATOMS: atom_id res chain seq x y z
N MET A 1 20.45 5.85 0.77
CA MET A 1 19.00 5.80 0.94
C MET A 1 18.53 7.07 1.58
N ASN A 2 17.60 7.71 0.95
CA ASN A 2 17.09 8.98 1.43
C ASN A 2 15.74 8.79 2.10
N ALA A 3 15.39 9.75 2.94
CA ALA A 3 14.10 9.72 3.60
C ALA A 3 12.98 9.70 2.58
N GLU A 4 13.18 10.39 1.47
CA GLU A 4 12.17 10.41 0.41
C GLU A 4 11.94 9.02 -0.15
N ASN A 5 13.01 8.26 -0.32
CA ASN A 5 12.87 6.89 -0.83
C ASN A 5 12.14 6.01 0.16
N VAL A 6 12.42 6.20 1.43
CA VAL A 6 11.76 5.42 2.47
C VAL A 6 10.28 5.73 2.49
N VAL A 7 9.93 7.00 2.42
CA VAL A 7 8.53 7.41 2.41
C VAL A 7 7.83 6.83 1.20
N GLY A 8 8.48 6.88 0.05
CA GLY A 8 7.91 6.32 -1.16
C GLY A 8 7.64 4.83 -1.03
N LEU A 9 8.57 4.12 -0.40
CA LEU A 9 8.40 2.69 -0.20
C LEU A 9 7.22 2.38 0.71
N ILE A 10 7.08 3.15 1.77
CA ILE A 10 5.99 2.94 2.71
C ILE A 10 4.65 3.19 2.02
N VAL A 11 4.57 4.26 1.25
CA VAL A 11 3.34 4.58 0.53
C VAL A 11 3.03 3.49 -0.49
N ALA A 12 4.05 3.03 -1.21
CA ALA A 12 3.87 1.99 -2.21
C ALA A 12 3.35 0.71 -1.57
N LEU A 13 3.92 0.34 -0.42
CA LEU A 13 3.47 -0.86 0.28
C LEU A 13 2.03 -0.71 0.75
N GLY A 14 1.69 0.47 1.22
CA GLY A 14 0.32 0.73 1.67
C GLY A 14 -0.67 0.60 0.53
N LEU A 15 -0.34 1.18 -0.62
CA LEU A 15 -1.20 1.11 -1.78
C LEU A 15 -1.32 -0.31 -2.30
N LEU A 16 -0.21 -1.01 -2.32
CA LEU A 16 -0.21 -2.40 -2.77
C LEU A 16 -1.07 -3.26 -1.87
N GLY A 17 -0.91 -3.08 -0.56
CA GLY A 17 -1.71 -3.81 0.40
C GLY A 17 -3.19 -3.50 0.26
N TYR A 18 -3.51 -2.24 0.00
CA TYR A 18 -4.89 -1.83 -0.19
C TYR A 18 -5.49 -2.52 -1.42
N LEU A 19 -4.73 -2.58 -2.50
CA LEU A 19 -5.21 -3.22 -3.72
C LEU A 19 -5.42 -4.71 -3.51
N VAL A 20 -4.49 -5.34 -2.81
CA VAL A 20 -4.61 -6.77 -2.54
C VAL A 20 -5.84 -7.03 -1.67
N ALA A 21 -6.04 -6.20 -0.66
CA ALA A 21 -7.19 -6.35 0.21
C ALA A 21 -8.49 -6.17 -0.56
N ALA A 22 -8.50 -5.25 -1.52
CA ALA A 22 -9.67 -5.01 -2.33
C ALA A 22 -10.01 -6.21 -3.18
N LEU A 23 -8.99 -6.94 -3.61
CA LEU A 23 -9.21 -8.14 -4.40
C LEU A 23 -9.76 -9.28 -3.55
N ILE A 24 -9.29 -9.37 -2.32
CA ILE A 24 -9.71 -10.44 -1.43
C ILE A 24 -11.04 -10.11 -0.78
N LYS A 25 -11.20 -8.88 -0.33
CA LYS A 25 -12.44 -8.46 0.34
C LYS A 25 -12.90 -7.14 -0.24
N PRO A 26 -13.50 -7.18 -1.40
CA PRO A 26 -14.00 -5.94 -2.02
C PRO A 26 -15.09 -5.28 -1.20
N GLU A 27 -15.75 -6.04 -0.37
CA GLU A 27 -16.83 -5.51 0.47
C GLU A 27 -16.33 -5.18 1.85
N LYS A 28 -15.22 -4.53 1.93
CA LYS A 28 -14.63 -4.30 3.22
C LYS A 28 -15.59 -3.58 4.15
N PHE A 29 -16.33 -2.66 3.67
CA PHE A 29 -17.31 -1.97 4.50
C PHE A 29 -18.60 -1.76 3.72
#